data_6358d1e4f8e8e63e6c09765855f86f1d
#
_entry.id   6358d1e4f8e8e63e6c09765855f86f1d
#
_cell.length_a   1.000
_cell.length_b   1.000
_cell.length_c   1.000
_cell.angle_alpha   90.00
_cell.angle_beta   90.00
_cell.angle_gamma   90.00
#
_symmetry.space_group_name_H-M   'P 1'
#
loop_
_entity.id
_entity.type
_entity.pdbx_description
1 polymer ?
#
loop_
_entity_poly.entity_id
_entity_poly.type
_entity_poly.pdbx_seq_one_letter_code
_entity_poly.pdbx_strand_id
1 'polypeptide(L)'
;FAGGLMSDKNVEILDSSLRDGAQGEGISFSVQDKIHICKALDELGVAFIEAGNPGSNPKDMEFFQEMKKVELKTSKLCAFGSTRRKDINCSEDVNLQSLLAADTEWVVIFGKSWTFQVTDIIKTTLEENLAMIRDTCKFLCDNGRQVIYDAEHFFTGYQENSDYAIKTLEAAVEGGAKVLSLCETKGGCMLKDCETAVAAVCKHFGDKVKVGIHTHNDCGLAVANSLVAVESGARHVQGTFLGFGERTGNANLSSIIPCLQLKMGYKCLEDEKLQELTPIAKRVAEITNVSLNTQLPFVGGSAFSHKAGMHIDAVLKNPSAYEHINPEA
;
A
#
# COMPACT_ATOMS: atom_id res chain seq x y z
N PHE A 1 12.49 25.84 23.84
CA PHE A 1 13.64 25.31 23.07
C PHE A 1 13.30 23.85 22.74
N ALA A 2 12.67 23.59 21.60
CA ALA A 2 12.47 22.27 21.03
C ALA A 2 13.41 22.17 19.84
N GLY A 3 14.57 21.52 20.03
CA GLY A 3 15.37 20.97 18.96
C GLY A 3 14.63 19.76 18.39
N GLY A 4 13.61 20.01 17.58
CA GLY A 4 12.96 18.97 16.80
C GLY A 4 13.95 18.49 15.75
N LEU A 5 14.36 17.24 15.85
CA LEU A 5 14.84 16.48 14.70
C LEU A 5 13.89 16.79 13.54
N MET A 6 14.44 17.26 12.41
CA MET A 6 13.65 17.38 11.17
C MET A 6 13.12 15.99 10.87
N SER A 7 11.84 15.75 11.20
CA SER A 7 11.20 14.47 10.90
C SER A 7 11.31 14.25 9.40
N ASP A 8 11.83 13.09 9.00
CA ASP A 8 11.90 12.70 7.59
C ASP A 8 10.50 12.87 6.99
N LYS A 9 10.39 13.79 6.02
CA LYS A 9 9.12 14.09 5.34
C LYS A 9 8.89 13.22 4.11
N ASN A 10 9.79 12.30 3.82
CA ASN A 10 9.61 11.36 2.71
C ASN A 10 8.60 10.27 3.11
N VAL A 11 7.64 10.03 2.25
CA VAL A 11 6.65 8.95 2.37
C VAL A 11 6.77 8.05 1.15
N GLU A 12 7.13 6.80 1.36
CA GLU A 12 7.19 5.81 0.29
C GLU A 12 5.78 5.34 -0.08
N ILE A 13 5.48 5.39 -1.36
CA ILE A 13 4.22 4.90 -1.91
C ILE A 13 4.44 3.51 -2.48
N LEU A 14 3.63 2.54 -2.04
CA LEU A 14 3.51 1.22 -2.65
C LEU A 14 2.17 1.12 -3.37
N ASP A 15 2.23 0.92 -4.68
CA ASP A 15 1.05 0.66 -5.49
C ASP A 15 0.78 -0.84 -5.60
N SER A 16 -0.41 -1.27 -5.18
CA SER A 16 -0.89 -2.65 -5.26
C SER A 16 -2.01 -2.85 -6.29
N SER A 17 -2.14 -1.95 -7.27
CA SER A 17 -3.18 -2.06 -8.31
C SER A 17 -3.12 -3.38 -9.06
N LEU A 18 -1.91 -3.92 -9.29
CA LEU A 18 -1.68 -5.15 -10.04
C LEU A 18 -1.87 -6.43 -9.21
N ARG A 19 -1.96 -6.32 -7.88
CA ARG A 19 -2.22 -7.48 -7.00
C ARG A 19 -3.56 -7.32 -6.28
N ASP A 20 -3.68 -6.40 -5.34
CA ASP A 20 -4.90 -6.19 -4.55
C ASP A 20 -6.01 -5.55 -5.41
N GLY A 21 -5.64 -4.57 -6.22
CA GLY A 21 -6.53 -3.97 -7.20
C GLY A 21 -7.10 -4.96 -8.20
N ALA A 22 -6.31 -5.95 -8.61
CA ALA A 22 -6.73 -7.02 -9.53
C ALA A 22 -7.80 -7.96 -8.95
N GLN A 23 -8.05 -7.90 -7.64
CA GLN A 23 -9.12 -8.64 -6.98
C GLN A 23 -10.48 -7.90 -7.04
N GLY A 24 -10.50 -6.68 -7.58
CA GLY A 24 -11.72 -5.92 -7.80
C GLY A 24 -12.66 -6.60 -8.80
N GLU A 25 -13.98 -6.48 -8.56
CA GLU A 25 -14.99 -7.03 -9.47
C GLU A 25 -14.85 -6.43 -10.87
N GLY A 26 -14.85 -7.30 -11.88
CA GLY A 26 -14.74 -6.90 -13.30
C GLY A 26 -13.33 -6.54 -13.76
N ILE A 27 -12.31 -6.62 -12.88
CA ILE A 27 -10.91 -6.35 -13.25
C ILE A 27 -10.20 -7.66 -13.61
N SER A 28 -9.60 -7.70 -14.78
CA SER A 28 -8.78 -8.83 -15.22
C SER A 28 -7.65 -8.30 -16.09
N PHE A 29 -6.42 -8.64 -15.73
CA PHE A 29 -5.23 -8.24 -16.48
C PHE A 29 -4.64 -9.41 -17.24
N SER A 30 -4.22 -9.15 -18.48
CA SER A 30 -3.21 -9.96 -19.14
C SER A 30 -1.81 -9.64 -18.60
N VAL A 31 -0.83 -10.47 -18.92
CA VAL A 31 0.58 -10.19 -18.59
C VAL A 31 1.04 -8.86 -19.19
N GLN A 32 0.61 -8.56 -20.41
CA GLN A 32 0.96 -7.31 -21.09
C GLN A 32 0.31 -6.08 -20.45
N ASP A 33 -0.95 -6.19 -20.01
CA ASP A 33 -1.61 -5.11 -19.28
C ASP A 33 -0.85 -4.78 -17.99
N LYS A 34 -0.44 -5.80 -17.24
CA LYS A 34 0.38 -5.62 -16.03
C LYS A 34 1.71 -4.93 -16.33
N ILE A 35 2.39 -5.31 -17.40
CA ILE A 35 3.64 -4.67 -17.82
C ILE A 35 3.41 -3.20 -18.19
N HIS A 36 2.34 -2.88 -18.90
CA HIS A 36 2.02 -1.50 -19.29
C HIS A 36 1.68 -0.63 -18.07
N ILE A 37 0.87 -1.14 -17.13
CA ILE A 37 0.55 -0.44 -15.89
C ILE A 37 1.81 -0.26 -15.02
N CYS A 38 2.63 -1.31 -14.89
CA CYS A 38 3.89 -1.24 -14.14
C CYS A 38 4.81 -0.14 -14.67
N LYS A 39 4.97 -0.03 -16.01
CA LYS A 39 5.73 1.06 -16.62
C LYS A 39 5.13 2.44 -16.39
N ALA A 40 3.80 2.55 -16.41
CA ALA A 40 3.12 3.82 -16.12
C ALA A 40 3.34 4.28 -14.68
N LEU A 41 3.28 3.36 -13.72
CA LEU A 41 3.53 3.63 -12.31
C LEU A 41 5.01 3.97 -12.04
N ASP A 42 5.94 3.30 -12.73
CA ASP A 42 7.37 3.65 -12.69
C ASP A 42 7.64 5.04 -13.27
N GLU A 43 6.97 5.39 -14.36
CA GLU A 43 7.02 6.73 -14.96
C GLU A 43 6.51 7.81 -13.99
N LEU A 44 5.45 7.53 -13.23
CA LEU A 44 4.96 8.38 -12.17
C LEU A 44 5.98 8.52 -11.03
N GLY A 45 6.75 7.48 -10.76
CA GLY A 45 7.81 7.49 -9.75
C GLY A 45 7.39 6.99 -8.37
N VAL A 46 6.39 6.11 -8.27
CA VAL A 46 6.07 5.44 -7.00
C VAL A 46 7.25 4.59 -6.52
N ALA A 47 7.45 4.48 -5.21
CA ALA A 47 8.61 3.78 -4.66
C ALA A 47 8.56 2.26 -4.89
N PHE A 48 7.37 1.67 -4.80
CA PHE A 48 7.17 0.22 -4.92
C PHE A 48 5.93 -0.10 -5.77
N ILE A 49 6.01 -1.21 -6.50
CA ILE A 49 4.89 -1.79 -7.26
C ILE A 49 4.75 -3.24 -6.85
N GLU A 50 3.66 -3.56 -6.15
CA GLU A 50 3.30 -4.92 -5.77
C GLU A 50 2.46 -5.54 -6.89
N ALA A 51 3.03 -6.50 -7.59
CA ALA A 51 2.52 -6.84 -8.91
C ALA A 51 1.85 -8.22 -9.02
N GLY A 52 1.82 -9.00 -7.96
CA GLY A 52 1.13 -10.29 -8.00
C GLY A 52 1.62 -11.30 -6.98
N ASN A 53 0.91 -12.43 -6.91
CA ASN A 53 1.24 -13.58 -6.06
C ASN A 53 1.69 -14.77 -6.93
N PRO A 54 3.01 -14.95 -7.11
CA PRO A 54 3.54 -15.98 -7.99
C PRO A 54 3.24 -17.42 -7.52
N GLY A 55 2.94 -17.59 -6.22
CA GLY A 55 2.60 -18.89 -5.65
C GLY A 55 1.15 -19.33 -5.85
N SER A 56 0.25 -18.39 -6.14
CA SER A 56 -1.18 -18.69 -6.31
C SER A 56 -1.69 -18.51 -7.74
N ASN A 57 -1.00 -17.73 -8.56
CA ASN A 57 -1.44 -17.41 -9.92
C ASN A 57 -0.30 -17.62 -10.95
N PRO A 58 -0.42 -18.60 -11.87
CA PRO A 58 0.58 -18.83 -12.90
C PRO A 58 0.85 -17.61 -13.80
N LYS A 59 -0.17 -16.78 -14.06
CA LYS A 59 0.01 -15.54 -14.84
C LYS A 59 0.92 -14.54 -14.11
N ASP A 60 0.86 -14.51 -12.77
CA ASP A 60 1.72 -13.63 -12.00
C ASP A 60 3.17 -14.11 -12.06
N MET A 61 3.42 -15.41 -12.02
CA MET A 61 4.77 -15.95 -12.25
C MET A 61 5.28 -15.59 -13.65
N GLU A 62 4.45 -15.76 -14.70
CA GLU A 62 4.79 -15.37 -16.07
C GLU A 62 5.13 -13.88 -16.16
N PHE A 63 4.32 -13.02 -15.51
CA PHE A 63 4.60 -11.58 -15.45
C PHE A 63 5.98 -11.30 -14.84
N PHE A 64 6.34 -11.91 -13.69
CA PHE A 64 7.65 -11.71 -13.08
C PHE A 64 8.79 -12.19 -13.98
N GLN A 65 8.62 -13.30 -14.72
CA GLN A 65 9.63 -13.77 -15.67
C GLN A 65 9.82 -12.78 -16.84
N GLU A 66 8.72 -12.22 -17.37
CA GLU A 66 8.81 -11.20 -18.42
C GLU A 66 9.43 -9.89 -17.91
N MET A 67 9.14 -9.50 -16.68
CA MET A 67 9.70 -8.29 -16.06
C MET A 67 11.22 -8.33 -15.87
N LYS A 68 11.85 -9.50 -15.88
CA LYS A 68 13.33 -9.61 -15.90
C LYS A 68 13.97 -8.95 -17.11
N LYS A 69 13.22 -8.78 -18.19
CA LYS A 69 13.64 -8.12 -19.44
C LYS A 69 13.33 -6.62 -19.46
N VAL A 70 12.67 -6.11 -18.41
CA VAL A 70 12.20 -4.73 -18.31
C VAL A 70 12.96 -4.01 -17.22
N GLU A 71 13.63 -2.92 -17.59
CA GLU A 71 14.28 -2.05 -16.62
C GLU A 71 13.28 -1.01 -16.11
N LEU A 72 13.08 -0.95 -14.79
CA LEU A 72 12.37 0.11 -14.11
C LEU A 72 13.36 1.16 -13.63
N LYS A 73 13.02 2.45 -13.77
CA LYS A 73 13.93 3.56 -13.48
C LYS A 73 13.88 4.00 -12.03
N THR A 74 12.71 3.92 -11.42
CA THR A 74 12.43 4.48 -10.08
C THR A 74 11.86 3.43 -9.14
N SER A 75 10.85 2.69 -9.62
CA SER A 75 10.07 1.79 -8.77
C SER A 75 10.79 0.46 -8.54
N LYS A 76 10.60 -0.08 -7.34
CA LYS A 76 11.03 -1.43 -6.97
C LYS A 76 9.86 -2.39 -7.11
N LEU A 77 10.05 -3.45 -7.89
CA LEU A 77 9.04 -4.48 -8.08
C LEU A 77 9.00 -5.40 -6.86
N CYS A 78 7.78 -5.70 -6.37
CA CYS A 78 7.55 -6.58 -5.24
C CYS A 78 6.68 -7.78 -5.66
N ALA A 79 7.08 -8.98 -5.27
CA ALA A 79 6.23 -10.17 -5.26
C ALA A 79 5.52 -10.27 -3.90
N PHE A 80 4.28 -10.75 -3.90
CA PHE A 80 3.44 -10.88 -2.71
C PHE A 80 3.19 -12.35 -2.37
N GLY A 81 3.16 -12.67 -1.07
CA GLY A 81 2.81 -13.99 -0.59
C GLY A 81 2.55 -14.02 0.91
N SER A 82 2.13 -15.19 1.41
CA SER A 82 1.90 -15.42 2.83
C SER A 82 3.17 -15.86 3.56
N THR A 83 3.14 -15.82 4.89
CA THR A 83 4.07 -16.58 5.72
C THR A 83 4.06 -18.06 5.36
N ARG A 84 5.10 -18.81 5.74
CA ARG A 84 5.12 -20.27 5.60
C ARG A 84 3.86 -20.89 6.22
N ARG A 85 3.48 -22.05 5.76
CA ARG A 85 2.42 -22.83 6.39
C ARG A 85 2.88 -23.32 7.77
N LYS A 86 1.89 -23.54 8.66
CA LYS A 86 2.18 -24.17 9.97
C LYS A 86 2.84 -25.52 9.79
N ASP A 87 3.72 -25.86 10.72
CA ASP A 87 4.38 -27.17 10.81
C ASP A 87 5.25 -27.56 9.58
N ILE A 88 5.63 -26.58 8.73
CA ILE A 88 6.46 -26.80 7.53
C ILE A 88 7.70 -25.90 7.62
N ASN A 89 8.86 -26.42 7.21
CA ASN A 89 10.08 -25.60 7.08
C ASN A 89 9.96 -24.62 5.90
N CYS A 90 10.53 -23.44 6.03
CA CYS A 90 10.51 -22.43 4.96
C CYS A 90 11.07 -22.95 3.63
N SER A 91 12.11 -23.78 3.68
CA SER A 91 12.73 -24.38 2.49
C SER A 91 11.83 -25.38 1.75
N GLU A 92 10.79 -25.89 2.42
CA GLU A 92 9.84 -26.86 1.86
C GLU A 92 8.51 -26.20 1.48
N ASP A 93 8.33 -24.94 1.85
CA ASP A 93 7.10 -24.20 1.55
C ASP A 93 7.06 -23.73 0.10
N VAL A 94 6.09 -24.25 -0.67
CA VAL A 94 5.95 -23.98 -2.11
C VAL A 94 5.70 -22.51 -2.40
N ASN A 95 4.97 -21.80 -1.52
CA ASN A 95 4.72 -20.38 -1.70
C ASN A 95 6.02 -19.57 -1.56
N LEU A 96 6.85 -19.88 -0.54
CA LEU A 96 8.14 -19.22 -0.37
C LEU A 96 9.11 -19.52 -1.51
N GLN A 97 9.12 -20.76 -2.02
CA GLN A 97 9.92 -21.11 -3.21
C GLN A 97 9.47 -20.31 -4.44
N SER A 98 8.15 -20.10 -4.61
CA SER A 98 7.62 -19.28 -5.70
C SER A 98 8.04 -17.82 -5.59
N LEU A 99 8.10 -17.26 -4.38
CA LEU A 99 8.61 -15.91 -4.14
C LEU A 99 10.08 -15.77 -4.52
N LEU A 100 10.91 -16.77 -4.19
CA LEU A 100 12.31 -16.78 -4.61
C LEU A 100 12.44 -16.90 -6.14
N ALA A 101 11.58 -17.71 -6.79
CA ALA A 101 11.57 -17.90 -8.22
C ALA A 101 11.11 -16.66 -9.01
N ALA A 102 10.23 -15.83 -8.43
CA ALA A 102 9.85 -14.53 -8.99
C ALA A 102 11.03 -13.58 -9.14
N ASP A 103 12.05 -13.75 -8.31
CA ASP A 103 13.36 -13.09 -8.39
C ASP A 103 13.28 -11.56 -8.28
N THR A 104 12.38 -11.06 -7.45
CA THR A 104 12.31 -9.65 -7.08
C THR A 104 13.24 -9.34 -5.90
N GLU A 105 13.86 -8.16 -5.87
CA GLU A 105 14.66 -7.71 -4.72
C GLU A 105 13.78 -7.58 -3.46
N TRP A 106 12.55 -7.06 -3.64
CA TRP A 106 11.60 -6.84 -2.55
C TRP A 106 10.45 -7.85 -2.61
N VAL A 107 10.00 -8.25 -1.43
CA VAL A 107 8.83 -9.12 -1.26
C VAL A 107 7.91 -8.53 -0.19
N VAL A 108 6.61 -8.66 -0.39
CA VAL A 108 5.58 -8.31 0.59
C VAL A 108 5.03 -9.60 1.16
N ILE A 109 5.10 -9.76 2.47
CA ILE A 109 4.66 -10.96 3.17
C ILE A 109 3.55 -10.61 4.14
N PHE A 110 2.37 -11.20 3.97
CA PHE A 110 1.31 -11.04 4.96
C PHE A 110 1.31 -12.17 5.98
N GLY A 111 1.02 -11.81 7.22
CA GLY A 111 0.79 -12.73 8.33
C GLY A 111 -0.33 -12.24 9.24
N LYS A 112 -0.87 -13.12 10.07
CA LYS A 112 -2.03 -12.83 10.91
C LYS A 112 -1.62 -12.09 12.19
N SER A 113 -2.33 -10.99 12.49
CA SER A 113 -2.11 -10.19 13.71
C SER A 113 -3.31 -10.19 14.67
N TRP A 114 -4.36 -10.91 14.34
CA TRP A 114 -5.56 -11.04 15.14
C TRP A 114 -5.71 -12.49 15.66
N THR A 115 -5.80 -12.66 16.97
CA THR A 115 -5.85 -13.99 17.63
C THR A 115 -6.92 -14.90 17.04
N PHE A 116 -8.12 -14.39 16.78
CA PHE A 116 -9.20 -15.14 16.12
C PHE A 116 -8.77 -15.71 14.76
N GLN A 117 -8.06 -14.93 13.94
CA GLN A 117 -7.56 -15.43 12.66
C GLN A 117 -6.56 -16.56 12.84
N VAL A 118 -5.76 -16.51 13.91
CA VAL A 118 -4.74 -17.53 14.20
C VAL A 118 -5.39 -18.83 14.70
N THR A 119 -6.27 -18.74 15.69
CA THR A 119 -6.81 -19.92 16.37
C THR A 119 -7.97 -20.57 15.60
N ASP A 120 -8.87 -19.78 15.02
CA ASP A 120 -10.12 -20.25 14.45
C ASP A 120 -10.07 -20.41 12.92
N ILE A 121 -9.29 -19.57 12.22
CA ILE A 121 -9.24 -19.59 10.75
C ILE A 121 -8.08 -20.45 10.26
N ILE A 122 -6.81 -20.11 10.62
CA ILE A 122 -5.67 -20.95 10.21
C ILE A 122 -5.41 -22.13 11.15
N LYS A 123 -6.10 -22.18 12.29
CA LYS A 123 -6.12 -23.27 13.24
C LYS A 123 -4.72 -23.69 13.69
N THR A 124 -4.00 -22.71 14.25
CA THR A 124 -2.67 -22.92 14.85
C THR A 124 -2.56 -22.23 16.20
N THR A 125 -1.42 -22.39 16.89
CA THR A 125 -1.17 -21.69 18.15
C THR A 125 -0.65 -20.27 17.91
N LEU A 126 -0.77 -19.42 18.91
CA LEU A 126 -0.24 -18.05 18.86
C LEU A 126 1.29 -18.06 18.72
N GLU A 127 1.96 -18.99 19.40
CA GLU A 127 3.41 -19.16 19.34
C GLU A 127 3.87 -19.62 17.95
N GLU A 128 3.17 -20.59 17.35
CA GLU A 128 3.52 -21.05 15.99
C GLU A 128 3.29 -19.92 14.96
N ASN A 129 2.24 -19.11 15.10
CA ASN A 129 2.06 -17.98 14.21
C ASN A 129 3.22 -16.96 14.31
N LEU A 130 3.71 -16.67 15.51
CA LEU A 130 4.90 -15.82 15.70
C LEU A 130 6.14 -16.44 15.06
N ALA A 131 6.31 -17.76 15.19
CA ALA A 131 7.38 -18.49 14.52
C ALA A 131 7.25 -18.44 12.99
N MET A 132 6.03 -18.64 12.45
CA MET A 132 5.77 -18.53 11.01
C MET A 132 6.19 -17.17 10.46
N ILE A 133 5.86 -16.08 11.16
CA ILE A 133 6.22 -14.72 10.77
C ILE A 133 7.74 -14.53 10.78
N ARG A 134 8.37 -14.83 11.91
CA ARG A 134 9.83 -14.67 12.10
C ARG A 134 10.63 -15.49 11.11
N ASP A 135 10.31 -16.79 11.00
CA ASP A 135 11.05 -17.72 10.16
C ASP A 135 10.93 -17.34 8.68
N THR A 136 9.74 -16.90 8.23
CA THR A 136 9.53 -16.47 6.86
C THR A 136 10.34 -15.22 6.51
N CYS A 137 10.26 -14.19 7.35
CA CYS A 137 11.03 -12.96 7.13
C CYS A 137 12.53 -13.27 7.11
N LYS A 138 13.01 -14.08 8.09
CA LYS A 138 14.40 -14.47 8.16
C LYS A 138 14.85 -15.28 6.94
N PHE A 139 14.06 -16.27 6.52
CA PHE A 139 14.37 -17.10 5.36
C PHE A 139 14.52 -16.27 4.08
N LEU A 140 13.62 -15.33 3.85
CA LEU A 140 13.67 -14.46 2.68
C LEU A 140 14.86 -13.50 2.74
N CYS A 141 15.15 -12.92 3.91
CA CYS A 141 16.33 -12.08 4.12
C CYS A 141 17.64 -12.85 3.92
N ASP A 142 17.73 -14.08 4.44
CA ASP A 142 18.90 -14.96 4.27
C ASP A 142 19.11 -15.35 2.78
N ASN A 143 18.05 -15.33 1.97
CA ASN A 143 18.08 -15.52 0.52
C ASN A 143 18.20 -14.21 -0.26
N GLY A 144 18.63 -13.12 0.38
CA GLY A 144 18.94 -11.84 -0.27
C GLY A 144 17.73 -10.97 -0.63
N ARG A 145 16.54 -11.24 -0.07
CA ARG A 145 15.35 -10.42 -0.30
C ARG A 145 15.18 -9.36 0.79
N GLN A 146 14.61 -8.22 0.42
CA GLN A 146 14.15 -7.22 1.37
C GLN A 146 12.66 -7.46 1.65
N VAL A 147 12.25 -7.42 2.93
CA VAL A 147 10.89 -7.81 3.33
C VAL A 147 10.10 -6.59 3.80
N ILE A 148 8.93 -6.40 3.20
CA ILE A 148 7.82 -5.62 3.74
C ILE A 148 6.86 -6.60 4.38
N TYR A 149 6.54 -6.43 5.66
CA TYR A 149 5.61 -7.28 6.39
C TYR A 149 4.25 -6.59 6.51
N ASP A 150 3.22 -7.20 5.92
CA ASP A 150 1.83 -6.78 6.02
C ASP A 150 1.16 -7.49 7.20
N ALA A 151 0.87 -6.76 8.24
CA ALA A 151 0.21 -7.25 9.45
C ALA A 151 -1.31 -7.31 9.21
N GLU A 152 -1.78 -8.41 8.63
CA GLU A 152 -3.18 -8.57 8.23
C GLU A 152 -4.11 -8.57 9.46
N HIS A 153 -5.23 -7.84 9.38
CA HIS A 153 -6.16 -7.58 10.47
C HIS A 153 -5.55 -6.89 11.70
N PHE A 154 -4.50 -6.10 11.51
CA PHE A 154 -3.78 -5.48 12.62
C PHE A 154 -4.70 -4.65 13.53
N PHE A 155 -5.52 -3.76 12.96
CA PHE A 155 -6.37 -2.86 13.77
C PHE A 155 -7.41 -3.61 14.60
N THR A 156 -8.06 -4.62 14.04
CA THR A 156 -8.98 -5.49 14.79
C THR A 156 -8.22 -6.26 15.89
N GLY A 157 -7.09 -6.84 15.55
CA GLY A 157 -6.25 -7.58 16.49
C GLY A 157 -5.73 -6.70 17.63
N TYR A 158 -5.32 -5.47 17.30
CA TYR A 158 -4.82 -4.50 18.27
C TYR A 158 -5.91 -4.05 19.26
N GLN A 159 -7.14 -3.83 18.80
CA GLN A 159 -8.27 -3.49 19.64
C GLN A 159 -8.63 -4.61 20.61
N GLU A 160 -8.55 -5.88 20.19
CA GLU A 160 -8.90 -7.03 21.02
C GLU A 160 -7.75 -7.50 21.93
N ASN A 161 -6.51 -7.49 21.41
CA ASN A 161 -5.31 -7.92 22.12
C ASN A 161 -4.08 -7.18 21.57
N SER A 162 -3.85 -5.98 22.08
CA SER A 162 -2.75 -5.13 21.64
C SER A 162 -1.38 -5.77 21.86
N ASP A 163 -1.19 -6.50 22.96
CA ASP A 163 0.08 -7.15 23.29
C ASP A 163 0.44 -8.20 22.23
N TYR A 164 -0.53 -9.01 21.82
CA TYR A 164 -0.29 -10.02 20.79
C TYR A 164 -0.07 -9.38 19.41
N ALA A 165 -0.88 -8.38 19.05
CA ALA A 165 -0.70 -7.67 17.79
C ALA A 165 0.70 -7.06 17.68
N ILE A 166 1.23 -6.45 18.74
CA ILE A 166 2.61 -5.93 18.77
C ILE A 166 3.64 -7.06 18.65
N LYS A 167 3.44 -8.20 19.33
CA LYS A 167 4.35 -9.36 19.21
C LYS A 167 4.46 -9.88 17.78
N THR A 168 3.39 -9.79 16.97
CA THR A 168 3.48 -10.18 15.55
C THR A 168 4.41 -9.27 14.75
N LEU A 169 4.40 -7.96 15.07
CA LEU A 169 5.32 -7.00 14.47
C LEU A 169 6.77 -7.21 14.96
N GLU A 170 6.96 -7.49 16.25
CA GLU A 170 8.27 -7.82 16.82
C GLU A 170 8.87 -9.05 16.13
N ALA A 171 8.07 -10.10 15.92
CA ALA A 171 8.50 -11.31 15.21
C ALA A 171 8.96 -11.01 13.77
N ALA A 172 8.27 -10.11 13.06
CA ALA A 172 8.67 -9.67 11.72
C ALA A 172 10.02 -8.90 11.75
N VAL A 173 10.21 -8.01 12.73
CA VAL A 173 11.46 -7.25 12.91
C VAL A 173 12.61 -8.18 13.27
N GLU A 174 12.41 -9.14 14.18
CA GLU A 174 13.39 -10.18 14.51
C GLU A 174 13.80 -11.00 13.28
N GLY A 175 12.87 -11.24 12.37
CA GLY A 175 13.13 -11.89 11.09
C GLY A 175 13.83 -11.00 10.04
N GLY A 176 13.96 -9.70 10.29
CA GLY A 176 14.68 -8.77 9.42
C GLY A 176 13.79 -7.91 8.50
N ALA A 177 12.48 -7.85 8.74
CA ALA A 177 11.57 -6.98 7.97
C ALA A 177 12.03 -5.51 8.04
N LYS A 178 11.94 -4.82 6.92
CA LYS A 178 12.34 -3.40 6.76
C LYS A 178 11.19 -2.43 6.91
N VAL A 179 9.97 -2.89 6.63
CA VAL A 179 8.73 -2.13 6.75
C VAL A 179 7.69 -2.99 7.45
N LEU A 180 6.96 -2.39 8.38
CA LEU A 180 5.78 -2.97 9.02
C LEU A 180 4.54 -2.22 8.51
N SER A 181 3.78 -2.81 7.61
CA SER A 181 2.55 -2.24 7.09
C SER A 181 1.36 -2.73 7.93
N LEU A 182 0.70 -1.80 8.59
CA LEU A 182 -0.46 -2.08 9.43
C LEU A 182 -1.71 -2.15 8.54
N CYS A 183 -2.33 -3.33 8.45
CA CYS A 183 -3.46 -3.54 7.55
C CYS A 183 -4.80 -3.32 8.26
N GLU A 184 -5.57 -2.38 7.74
CA GLU A 184 -6.98 -2.20 8.06
C GLU A 184 -7.81 -3.00 7.03
N THR A 185 -7.85 -4.32 7.26
CA THR A 185 -8.32 -5.32 6.30
C THR A 185 -9.83 -5.28 6.07
N LYS A 186 -10.60 -4.87 7.09
CA LYS A 186 -12.07 -4.83 7.04
C LYS A 186 -12.64 -3.53 6.48
N GLY A 187 -11.86 -2.47 6.39
CA GLY A 187 -12.30 -1.15 5.94
C GLY A 187 -13.20 -0.40 6.94
N GLY A 188 -13.23 -0.81 8.21
CA GLY A 188 -14.18 -0.30 9.22
C GLY A 188 -13.57 0.53 10.36
N CYS A 189 -12.26 0.75 10.37
CA CYS A 189 -11.58 1.49 11.43
C CYS A 189 -11.90 2.99 11.39
N MET A 190 -12.24 3.57 12.55
CA MET A 190 -12.44 5.01 12.66
C MET A 190 -11.10 5.75 12.82
N LEU A 191 -11.08 7.02 12.42
CA LEU A 191 -9.86 7.83 12.39
C LEU A 191 -9.11 7.85 13.72
N LYS A 192 -9.82 7.97 14.82
CA LYS A 192 -9.20 8.02 16.16
C LYS A 192 -8.55 6.71 16.57
N ASP A 193 -9.14 5.58 16.20
CA ASP A 193 -8.57 4.26 16.46
C ASP A 193 -7.33 4.03 15.62
N CYS A 194 -7.38 4.46 14.35
CA CYS A 194 -6.23 4.43 13.45
C CYS A 194 -5.07 5.27 14.01
N GLU A 195 -5.33 6.54 14.36
CA GLU A 195 -4.35 7.44 14.97
C GLU A 195 -3.68 6.80 16.18
N THR A 196 -4.51 6.29 17.11
CA THR A 196 -4.04 5.73 18.37
C THR A 196 -3.14 4.52 18.16
N ALA A 197 -3.56 3.58 17.30
CA ALA A 197 -2.79 2.36 17.04
C ALA A 197 -1.48 2.66 16.31
N VAL A 198 -1.51 3.49 15.26
CA VAL A 198 -0.31 3.86 14.50
C VAL A 198 0.71 4.60 15.37
N ALA A 199 0.25 5.59 16.16
CA ALA A 199 1.14 6.32 17.06
C ALA A 199 1.79 5.41 18.10
N ALA A 200 1.05 4.43 18.65
CA ALA A 200 1.59 3.46 19.60
C ALA A 200 2.67 2.58 18.95
N VAL A 201 2.44 2.08 17.73
CA VAL A 201 3.43 1.29 16.98
C VAL A 201 4.67 2.11 16.65
N CYS A 202 4.50 3.32 16.12
CA CYS A 202 5.62 4.21 15.84
C CYS A 202 6.46 4.52 17.09
N LYS A 203 5.80 4.73 18.23
CA LYS A 203 6.48 4.95 19.51
C LYS A 203 7.23 3.70 19.98
N HIS A 204 6.63 2.50 19.80
CA HIS A 204 7.22 1.23 20.24
C HIS A 204 8.51 0.89 19.48
N PHE A 205 8.51 1.06 18.18
CA PHE A 205 9.65 0.70 17.33
C PHE A 205 10.65 1.84 17.13
N GLY A 206 10.22 3.10 17.24
CA GLY A 206 11.08 4.26 16.96
C GLY A 206 11.66 4.18 15.55
N ASP A 207 12.95 4.48 15.42
CA ASP A 207 13.67 4.47 14.14
C ASP A 207 14.20 3.08 13.72
N LYS A 208 13.84 2.01 14.44
CA LYS A 208 14.35 0.66 14.16
C LYS A 208 13.80 0.08 12.87
N VAL A 209 12.58 0.41 12.52
CA VAL A 209 11.88 -0.09 11.34
C VAL A 209 10.87 0.95 10.86
N LYS A 210 10.66 1.02 9.55
CA LYS A 210 9.65 1.91 8.97
C LYS A 210 8.25 1.36 9.22
N VAL A 211 7.34 2.21 9.69
CA VAL A 211 5.91 1.87 9.86
C VAL A 211 5.14 2.34 8.64
N GLY A 212 4.24 1.51 8.16
CA GLY A 212 3.36 1.79 7.02
C GLY A 212 1.90 1.52 7.35
N ILE A 213 1.05 1.83 6.39
CA ILE A 213 -0.40 1.68 6.45
C ILE A 213 -0.95 1.10 5.16
N HIS A 214 -1.92 0.19 5.28
CA HIS A 214 -2.70 -0.39 4.18
C HIS A 214 -4.17 -0.41 4.58
N THR A 215 -5.04 0.30 3.85
CA THR A 215 -6.44 0.46 4.25
C THR A 215 -7.41 0.10 3.13
N HIS A 216 -8.51 -0.59 3.51
CA HIS A 216 -9.69 -0.80 2.67
C HIS A 216 -10.74 0.28 2.93
N ASN A 217 -11.71 0.41 2.00
CA ASN A 217 -12.57 1.59 1.90
C ASN A 217 -14.05 1.32 2.27
N ASP A 218 -14.34 0.30 3.07
CA ASP A 218 -15.71 -0.14 3.34
C ASP A 218 -16.56 0.93 4.03
N CYS A 219 -15.95 1.73 4.90
CA CYS A 219 -16.61 2.91 5.51
C CYS A 219 -16.33 4.22 4.78
N GLY A 220 -15.69 4.20 3.60
CA GLY A 220 -15.32 5.42 2.87
C GLY A 220 -14.16 6.21 3.51
N LEU A 221 -13.39 5.61 4.41
CA LEU A 221 -12.35 6.28 5.21
C LEU A 221 -10.92 5.91 4.83
N ALA A 222 -10.70 5.10 3.79
CA ALA A 222 -9.37 4.60 3.47
C ALA A 222 -8.34 5.71 3.22
N VAL A 223 -8.68 6.73 2.45
CA VAL A 223 -7.81 7.89 2.21
C VAL A 223 -7.55 8.63 3.51
N ALA A 224 -8.59 8.95 4.28
CA ALA A 224 -8.47 9.70 5.53
C ALA A 224 -7.63 8.94 6.58
N ASN A 225 -7.84 7.63 6.74
CA ASN A 225 -7.03 6.80 7.63
C ASN A 225 -5.56 6.75 7.19
N SER A 226 -5.28 6.70 5.88
CA SER A 226 -3.90 6.73 5.37
C SER A 226 -3.21 8.06 5.69
N LEU A 227 -3.91 9.20 5.54
CA LEU A 227 -3.36 10.51 5.88
C LEU A 227 -3.11 10.66 7.38
N VAL A 228 -4.06 10.24 8.22
CA VAL A 228 -3.93 10.24 9.70
C VAL A 228 -2.76 9.35 10.13
N ALA A 229 -2.58 8.19 9.50
CA ALA A 229 -1.44 7.32 9.79
C ALA A 229 -0.08 8.01 9.52
N VAL A 230 0.03 8.76 8.42
CA VAL A 230 1.25 9.54 8.11
C VAL A 230 1.49 10.64 9.14
N GLU A 231 0.45 11.37 9.57
CA GLU A 231 0.56 12.35 10.66
C GLU A 231 0.98 11.70 11.98
N SER A 232 0.55 10.47 12.21
CA SER A 232 0.90 9.68 13.41
C SER A 232 2.28 9.03 13.37
N GLY A 233 3.03 9.21 12.28
CA GLY A 233 4.42 8.74 12.15
C GLY A 233 4.69 7.71 11.06
N ALA A 234 3.68 7.19 10.37
CA ALA A 234 3.88 6.28 9.24
C ALA A 234 4.64 6.98 8.10
N ARG A 235 5.50 6.23 7.40
CA ARG A 235 6.32 6.71 6.29
C ARG A 235 6.28 5.79 5.06
N HIS A 236 5.34 4.86 5.06
CA HIS A 236 5.06 3.96 3.95
C HIS A 236 3.54 3.84 3.82
N VAL A 237 3.01 4.08 2.63
CA VAL A 237 1.57 4.02 2.36
C VAL A 237 1.32 3.07 1.20
N GLN A 238 0.50 2.07 1.45
CA GLN A 238 0.02 1.15 0.43
C GLN A 238 -1.39 1.54 0.00
N GLY A 239 -1.68 1.34 -1.27
CA GLY A 239 -2.99 1.56 -1.84
C GLY A 239 -3.04 1.12 -3.30
N THR A 240 -4.12 1.47 -3.98
CA THR A 240 -4.25 1.21 -5.39
C THR A 240 -4.49 2.50 -6.16
N PHE A 241 -3.99 2.57 -7.38
CA PHE A 241 -4.24 3.71 -8.22
C PHE A 241 -5.72 3.70 -8.64
N LEU A 242 -6.41 4.82 -8.45
CA LEU A 242 -7.87 4.97 -8.62
C LEU A 242 -8.72 4.20 -7.59
N GLY A 243 -8.14 3.60 -6.57
CA GLY A 243 -8.87 2.94 -5.47
C GLY A 243 -9.43 1.56 -5.80
N PHE A 244 -8.95 0.89 -6.85
CA PHE A 244 -9.40 -0.46 -7.17
C PHE A 244 -9.19 -1.44 -6.01
N GLY A 245 -10.03 -2.46 -5.92
CA GLY A 245 -9.90 -3.53 -4.94
C GLY A 245 -11.18 -4.28 -4.67
N GLU A 246 -11.08 -5.27 -3.79
CA GLU A 246 -12.24 -6.03 -3.33
C GLU A 246 -13.28 -5.13 -2.64
N ARG A 247 -14.53 -5.57 -2.65
CA ARG A 247 -15.67 -4.90 -2.02
C ARG A 247 -15.82 -3.46 -2.49
N THR A 248 -15.44 -2.48 -1.66
CA THR A 248 -15.54 -1.05 -1.95
C THR A 248 -14.20 -0.42 -2.36
N GLY A 249 -13.17 -1.25 -2.52
CA GLY A 249 -11.85 -0.84 -2.96
C GLY A 249 -10.85 -0.58 -1.83
N ASN A 250 -9.68 -0.12 -2.25
CA ASN A 250 -8.54 0.24 -1.40
C ASN A 250 -8.40 1.76 -1.26
N ALA A 251 -7.43 2.17 -0.46
CA ALA A 251 -7.00 3.56 -0.40
C ALA A 251 -6.59 4.07 -1.79
N ASN A 252 -7.21 5.15 -2.25
CA ASN A 252 -6.95 5.71 -3.56
C ASN A 252 -5.68 6.56 -3.57
N LEU A 253 -4.62 6.04 -4.17
CA LEU A 253 -3.33 6.73 -4.27
C LEU A 253 -3.39 8.01 -5.11
N SER A 254 -4.28 8.09 -6.10
CA SER A 254 -4.46 9.33 -6.88
C SER A 254 -5.05 10.49 -6.06
N SER A 255 -5.60 10.21 -4.87
CA SER A 255 -6.03 11.21 -3.89
C SER A 255 -5.01 11.39 -2.77
N ILE A 256 -4.39 10.31 -2.28
CA ILE A 256 -3.44 10.34 -1.18
C ILE A 256 -2.18 11.14 -1.54
N ILE A 257 -1.59 10.87 -2.69
CA ILE A 257 -0.34 11.51 -3.14
C ILE A 257 -0.46 13.04 -3.15
N PRO A 258 -1.44 13.64 -3.85
CA PRO A 258 -1.58 15.09 -3.85
C PRO A 258 -1.98 15.67 -2.48
N CYS A 259 -2.75 14.94 -1.66
CA CYS A 259 -3.02 15.38 -0.29
C CYS A 259 -1.74 15.47 0.53
N LEU A 260 -0.92 14.43 0.53
CA LEU A 260 0.33 14.40 1.27
C LEU A 260 1.30 15.49 0.78
N GLN A 261 1.44 15.64 -0.53
CA GLN A 261 2.45 16.52 -1.10
C GLN A 261 2.01 17.99 -1.13
N LEU A 262 0.79 18.29 -1.63
CA LEU A 262 0.32 19.66 -1.81
C LEU A 262 -0.32 20.27 -0.54
N LYS A 263 -0.87 19.45 0.36
CA LYS A 263 -1.57 19.94 1.56
C LYS A 263 -0.79 19.76 2.85
N MET A 264 -0.04 18.67 2.97
CA MET A 264 0.59 18.30 4.23
C MET A 264 2.11 18.47 4.20
N GLY A 265 2.71 18.77 3.03
CA GLY A 265 4.14 19.08 2.87
C GLY A 265 5.04 17.86 3.07
N TYR A 266 4.54 16.65 2.80
CA TYR A 266 5.34 15.45 2.65
C TYR A 266 5.82 15.29 1.21
N LYS A 267 6.90 14.54 1.00
CA LYS A 267 7.39 14.20 -0.33
C LYS A 267 7.08 12.73 -0.63
N CYS A 268 6.30 12.49 -1.68
CA CYS A 268 5.95 11.15 -2.17
C CYS A 268 6.59 10.87 -3.53
N LEU A 269 6.57 11.85 -4.40
CA LEU A 269 7.11 11.83 -5.77
C LEU A 269 8.03 13.04 -5.96
N GLU A 270 8.82 13.04 -7.03
CA GLU A 270 9.47 14.27 -7.50
C GLU A 270 8.39 15.26 -7.96
N ASP A 271 8.57 16.56 -7.67
CA ASP A 271 7.52 17.58 -7.82
C ASP A 271 6.98 17.67 -9.26
N GLU A 272 7.84 17.55 -10.26
CA GLU A 272 7.45 17.54 -11.67
C GLU A 272 6.61 16.33 -12.07
N LYS A 273 6.58 15.26 -11.26
CA LYS A 273 5.78 14.07 -11.50
C LYS A 273 4.32 14.19 -11.10
N LEU A 274 3.96 15.16 -10.26
CA LEU A 274 2.56 15.42 -9.92
C LEU A 274 1.71 15.76 -11.15
N GLN A 275 2.28 16.44 -12.13
CA GLN A 275 1.58 16.77 -13.38
C GLN A 275 1.21 15.54 -14.21
N GLU A 276 1.92 14.43 -14.01
CA GLU A 276 1.64 13.15 -14.69
C GLU A 276 0.49 12.35 -14.06
N LEU A 277 -0.02 12.80 -12.91
CA LEU A 277 -1.03 12.05 -12.14
C LEU A 277 -2.31 11.82 -12.97
N THR A 278 -2.85 12.85 -13.61
CA THR A 278 -4.06 12.76 -14.44
C THR A 278 -3.84 11.99 -15.75
N PRO A 279 -2.79 12.23 -16.54
CA PRO A 279 -2.48 11.40 -17.70
C PRO A 279 -2.34 9.91 -17.36
N ILE A 280 -1.64 9.60 -16.29
CA ILE A 280 -1.45 8.20 -15.84
C ILE A 280 -2.76 7.59 -15.35
N ALA A 281 -3.58 8.35 -14.62
CA ALA A 281 -4.92 7.91 -14.20
C ALA A 281 -5.80 7.50 -15.40
N LYS A 282 -5.80 8.29 -16.45
CA LYS A 282 -6.53 7.98 -17.70
C LYS A 282 -5.97 6.73 -18.36
N ARG A 283 -4.65 6.61 -18.47
CA ARG A 283 -3.98 5.45 -19.07
C ARG A 283 -4.24 4.15 -18.28
N VAL A 284 -4.19 4.19 -16.96
CA VAL A 284 -4.53 3.04 -16.11
C VAL A 284 -5.99 2.67 -16.26
N ALA A 285 -6.92 3.63 -16.24
CA ALA A 285 -8.35 3.38 -16.43
C ALA A 285 -8.64 2.74 -17.80
N GLU A 286 -7.98 3.20 -18.86
CA GLU A 286 -8.10 2.64 -20.20
C GLU A 286 -7.61 1.18 -20.27
N ILE A 287 -6.43 0.89 -19.73
CA ILE A 287 -5.87 -0.48 -19.70
C ILE A 287 -6.75 -1.42 -18.85
N THR A 288 -7.29 -0.94 -17.73
CA THR A 288 -8.21 -1.72 -16.87
C THR A 288 -9.60 -1.89 -17.46
N ASN A 289 -9.89 -1.20 -18.57
CA ASN A 289 -11.22 -1.13 -19.19
C ASN A 289 -12.31 -0.67 -18.19
N VAL A 290 -11.96 0.24 -17.30
CA VAL A 290 -12.87 0.84 -16.32
C VAL A 290 -13.05 2.31 -16.67
N SER A 291 -14.30 2.78 -16.69
CA SER A 291 -14.57 4.19 -16.89
C SER A 291 -14.05 5.01 -15.71
N LEU A 292 -13.18 5.98 -15.98
CA LEU A 292 -12.73 6.91 -14.97
C LEU A 292 -13.92 7.72 -14.45
N ASN A 293 -14.22 7.61 -13.15
CA ASN A 293 -15.27 8.42 -12.54
C ASN A 293 -14.93 9.92 -12.68
N THR A 294 -15.82 10.68 -13.32
CA THR A 294 -15.61 12.12 -13.54
C THR A 294 -15.50 12.92 -12.24
N GLN A 295 -16.11 12.44 -11.15
CA GLN A 295 -16.08 13.08 -9.83
C GLN A 295 -14.92 12.62 -8.93
N LEU A 296 -14.00 11.81 -9.47
CA LEU A 296 -12.86 11.36 -8.69
C LEU A 296 -11.98 12.56 -8.28
N PRO A 297 -11.62 12.71 -7.00
CA PRO A 297 -10.79 13.83 -6.56
C PRO A 297 -9.48 13.91 -7.35
N PHE A 298 -9.06 15.12 -7.67
CA PHE A 298 -7.85 15.53 -8.40
C PHE A 298 -7.80 15.11 -9.88
N VAL A 299 -8.13 13.88 -10.24
CA VAL A 299 -7.91 13.31 -11.59
C VAL A 299 -9.19 13.17 -12.42
N GLY A 300 -10.36 13.29 -11.82
CA GLY A 300 -11.65 13.19 -12.51
C GLY A 300 -11.91 14.43 -13.36
N GLY A 301 -12.59 14.25 -14.51
CA GLY A 301 -12.87 15.34 -15.45
C GLY A 301 -13.70 16.49 -14.87
N SER A 302 -14.40 16.28 -13.74
CA SER A 302 -15.18 17.32 -13.06
C SER A 302 -14.49 17.86 -11.79
N ALA A 303 -13.26 17.41 -11.47
CA ALA A 303 -12.58 17.77 -10.22
C ALA A 303 -12.44 19.29 -10.00
N PHE A 304 -12.28 20.05 -11.09
CA PHE A 304 -12.14 21.52 -11.07
C PHE A 304 -13.25 22.22 -11.91
N SER A 305 -14.40 21.59 -12.07
CA SER A 305 -15.51 22.12 -12.87
C SER A 305 -16.51 22.89 -12.01
N HIS A 306 -16.83 24.11 -12.42
CA HIS A 306 -17.81 24.98 -11.76
C HIS A 306 -19.01 25.25 -12.70
N LYS A 307 -20.24 25.15 -12.17
CA LYS A 307 -21.47 25.40 -12.95
C LYS A 307 -22.29 26.60 -12.45
N ALA A 308 -22.22 26.87 -11.13
CA ALA A 308 -22.97 27.99 -10.55
C ALA A 308 -22.37 29.34 -11.00
N GLY A 309 -23.22 30.29 -11.48
CA GLY A 309 -22.76 31.56 -12.02
C GLY A 309 -21.87 32.38 -11.08
N MET A 310 -22.22 32.43 -9.78
CA MET A 310 -21.38 33.10 -8.77
C MET A 310 -20.02 32.45 -8.59
N HIS A 311 -19.94 31.11 -8.68
CA HIS A 311 -18.68 30.39 -8.59
C HIS A 311 -17.80 30.65 -9.80
N ILE A 312 -18.38 30.63 -11.00
CA ILE A 312 -17.68 30.93 -12.26
C ILE A 312 -17.11 32.36 -12.23
N ASP A 313 -17.93 33.33 -11.85
CA ASP A 313 -17.51 34.74 -11.74
C ASP A 313 -16.35 34.92 -10.74
N ALA A 314 -16.41 34.23 -9.60
CA ALA A 314 -15.37 34.31 -8.61
C ALA A 314 -14.06 33.62 -9.07
N VAL A 315 -14.13 32.45 -9.70
CA VAL A 315 -12.95 31.73 -10.24
C VAL A 315 -12.29 32.54 -11.36
N LEU A 316 -13.08 33.19 -12.24
CA LEU A 316 -12.54 34.07 -13.29
C LEU A 316 -11.80 35.30 -12.73
N LYS A 317 -12.21 35.78 -11.55
CA LYS A 317 -11.53 36.87 -10.86
C LYS A 317 -10.28 36.38 -10.10
N ASN A 318 -10.41 35.28 -9.42
CA ASN A 318 -9.32 34.64 -8.67
C ASN A 318 -9.64 33.15 -8.44
N PRO A 319 -8.92 32.23 -9.10
CA PRO A 319 -9.15 30.77 -8.94
C PRO A 319 -9.15 30.32 -7.48
N SER A 320 -8.30 30.87 -6.62
CA SER A 320 -8.21 30.50 -5.21
C SER A 320 -9.48 30.74 -4.39
N ALA A 321 -10.50 31.44 -4.98
CA ALA A 321 -11.78 31.62 -4.32
C ALA A 321 -12.58 30.32 -4.15
N TYR A 322 -12.37 29.33 -5.03
CA TYR A 322 -13.06 28.04 -5.00
C TYR A 322 -12.16 26.84 -5.26
N GLU A 323 -10.99 27.04 -5.85
CA GLU A 323 -10.06 25.95 -6.11
C GLU A 323 -9.14 25.74 -4.91
N HIS A 324 -9.09 24.53 -4.40
CA HIS A 324 -8.32 24.20 -3.19
C HIS A 324 -6.83 23.96 -3.44
N ILE A 325 -6.44 23.84 -4.70
CA ILE A 325 -5.06 23.79 -5.23
C ILE A 325 -5.01 24.54 -6.55
N ASN A 326 -3.80 24.81 -7.06
CA ASN A 326 -3.64 25.21 -8.44
C ASN A 326 -3.80 23.98 -9.35
N PRO A 327 -4.79 23.94 -10.28
CA PRO A 327 -4.98 22.79 -11.16
C PRO A 327 -3.82 22.53 -12.14
N GLU A 328 -2.96 23.51 -12.33
CA GLU A 328 -1.77 23.43 -13.21
C GLU A 328 -0.48 23.00 -12.45
N ALA A 329 -0.59 22.78 -11.14
CA ALA A 329 0.53 22.40 -10.28
C ALA A 329 0.95 20.93 -10.38
#